data_72223fba6f77f72fad9802097f58d1ab
#
_entry.id   72223fba6f77f72fad9802097f58d1ab
#
_cell.length_a   1.000
_cell.length_b   1.000
_cell.length_c   1.000
_cell.angle_alpha   90.00
_cell.angle_beta   90.00
_cell.angle_gamma   90.00
#
_symmetry.space_group_name_H-M   'P 1'
#
loop_
_entity.id
_entity.type
_entity.pdbx_description
1 polymer ?
#
loop_
_entity_poly.entity_id
_entity_poly.type
_entity_poly.pdbx_seq_one_letter_code
_entity_poly.pdbx_strand_id
1 'polypeptide(L)'
;MNGIVVPLLDLIELKGEENVLGILSRFSCDGKNDEVEAYLKETAIRHTRKNTSVTHLVMTPDCSECLAYYTLAIKPFAIAAGRLNNRQRKEMRDVAKMRKDKNSKDFLISAYLIAQLARNFAVPEKWRVTGRDLFGAIFSQISAIRSQVGGKVVCGL
;
A
#
# COMPACT_ATOMS: atom_id res chain seq x y z
N MET A 1 12.44 -10.24 8.82
CA MET A 1 11.11 -10.77 8.42
C MET A 1 11.30 -12.10 7.72
N ASN A 2 10.65 -13.16 8.19
CA ASN A 2 10.76 -14.52 7.62
C ASN A 2 9.70 -14.80 6.53
N GLY A 3 9.08 -13.80 5.98
CA GLY A 3 8.07 -13.91 4.93
C GLY A 3 8.55 -13.39 3.59
N ILE A 4 7.84 -13.78 2.53
CA ILE A 4 8.01 -13.28 1.17
C ILE A 4 6.86 -12.36 0.78
N VAL A 5 7.13 -11.35 -0.02
CA VAL A 5 6.09 -10.45 -0.55
C VAL A 5 5.62 -10.96 -1.89
N VAL A 6 4.32 -11.19 -2.02
CA VAL A 6 3.68 -11.71 -3.24
C VAL A 6 2.51 -10.80 -3.62
N PRO A 7 2.44 -10.30 -4.86
CA PRO A 7 1.25 -9.61 -5.35
C PRO A 7 0.03 -10.54 -5.29
N LEU A 8 -1.12 -9.98 -4.91
CA LEU A 8 -2.34 -10.79 -4.74
C LEU A 8 -2.76 -11.54 -6.00
N LEU A 9 -2.65 -10.92 -7.18
CA LEU A 9 -3.00 -11.59 -8.44
C LEU A 9 -2.03 -12.70 -8.81
N ASP A 10 -0.73 -12.53 -8.56
CA ASP A 10 0.27 -13.57 -8.80
C ASP A 10 0.00 -14.81 -7.93
N LEU A 11 -0.43 -14.59 -6.69
CA LEU A 11 -0.82 -15.71 -5.82
C LEU A 11 -2.09 -16.42 -6.32
N ILE A 12 -3.05 -15.65 -6.86
CA ILE A 12 -4.26 -16.22 -7.47
C ILE A 12 -3.92 -17.05 -8.71
N GLU A 13 -3.02 -16.56 -9.55
CA GLU A 13 -2.55 -17.33 -10.72
C GLU A 13 -1.84 -18.63 -10.31
N LEU A 14 -1.07 -18.57 -9.25
CA LEU A 14 -0.31 -19.72 -8.75
C LEU A 14 -1.19 -20.79 -8.09
N LYS A 15 -2.13 -20.38 -7.25
CA LYS A 15 -2.90 -21.29 -6.37
C LYS A 15 -4.38 -21.43 -6.71
N GLY A 16 -4.91 -20.58 -7.58
CA GLY A 16 -6.35 -20.45 -7.83
C GLY A 16 -7.05 -19.57 -6.80
N GLU A 17 -8.10 -18.88 -7.25
CA GLU A 17 -8.82 -17.90 -6.43
C GLU A 17 -9.47 -18.50 -5.19
N GLU A 18 -10.07 -19.69 -5.31
CA GLU A 18 -10.74 -20.38 -4.20
C GLU A 18 -9.78 -20.70 -3.06
N ASN A 19 -8.57 -21.19 -3.39
CA ASN A 19 -7.54 -21.47 -2.41
C ASN A 19 -7.03 -20.19 -1.74
N VAL A 20 -6.86 -19.12 -2.52
CA VAL A 20 -6.44 -17.82 -1.97
C VAL A 20 -7.50 -17.25 -1.05
N LEU A 21 -8.78 -17.29 -1.40
CA LEU A 21 -9.88 -16.89 -0.51
C LEU A 21 -9.89 -17.70 0.78
N GLY A 22 -9.63 -19.01 0.71
CA GLY A 22 -9.46 -19.86 1.88
C GLY A 22 -8.29 -19.42 2.79
N ILE A 23 -7.18 -18.98 2.21
CA ILE A 23 -6.04 -18.43 2.98
C ILE A 23 -6.44 -17.10 3.63
N LEU A 24 -7.04 -16.18 2.86
CA LEU A 24 -7.41 -14.85 3.36
C LEU A 24 -8.52 -14.91 4.41
N SER A 25 -9.40 -15.89 4.37
CA SER A 25 -10.47 -16.05 5.37
C SER A 25 -9.92 -16.27 6.79
N ARG A 26 -8.72 -16.86 6.91
CA ARG A 26 -8.05 -17.08 8.20
C ARG A 26 -7.30 -15.85 8.74
N PHE A 27 -7.19 -14.80 7.93
CA PHE A 27 -6.56 -13.57 8.37
C PHE A 27 -7.38 -12.89 9.47
N SER A 28 -6.73 -12.45 10.54
CA SER A 28 -7.40 -11.72 11.62
C SER A 28 -6.57 -10.56 12.16
N CYS A 29 -7.22 -9.42 12.29
CA CYS A 29 -6.71 -8.25 12.98
C CYS A 29 -6.91 -8.30 14.50
N ASP A 30 -7.45 -9.39 15.04
CA ASP A 30 -7.74 -9.56 16.47
C ASP A 30 -8.67 -8.46 17.02
N GLY A 31 -9.70 -8.10 16.24
CA GLY A 31 -10.68 -7.07 16.58
C GLY A 31 -10.13 -5.63 16.63
N LYS A 32 -8.87 -5.42 16.23
CA LYS A 32 -8.24 -4.09 16.29
C LYS A 32 -8.64 -3.18 15.13
N ASN A 33 -9.00 -3.76 13.99
CA ASN A 33 -9.42 -3.02 12.81
C ASN A 33 -10.24 -3.91 11.87
N ASP A 34 -11.53 -3.99 12.10
CA ASP A 34 -12.46 -4.84 11.35
C ASP A 34 -12.62 -4.37 9.89
N GLU A 35 -12.55 -3.06 9.63
CA GLU A 35 -12.65 -2.52 8.27
C GLU A 35 -11.49 -2.96 7.38
N VAL A 36 -10.27 -2.96 7.94
CA VAL A 36 -9.07 -3.38 7.22
C VAL A 36 -9.09 -4.90 6.98
N GLU A 37 -9.57 -5.68 7.95
CA GLU A 37 -9.76 -7.12 7.79
C GLU A 37 -10.81 -7.43 6.72
N ALA A 38 -11.98 -6.79 6.76
CA ALA A 38 -13.03 -6.94 5.77
C ALA A 38 -12.58 -6.53 4.36
N TYR A 39 -11.81 -5.44 4.26
CA TYR A 39 -11.24 -5.02 2.97
C TYR A 39 -10.43 -6.14 2.31
N LEU A 40 -9.54 -6.81 3.05
CA LEU A 40 -8.73 -7.89 2.51
C LEU A 40 -9.57 -9.05 2.00
N LYS A 41 -10.57 -9.45 2.77
CA LYS A 41 -11.41 -10.63 2.50
C LYS A 41 -12.42 -10.40 1.37
N GLU A 42 -12.96 -9.18 1.24
CA GLU A 42 -14.12 -8.92 0.39
C GLU A 42 -13.83 -8.02 -0.82
N THR A 43 -12.83 -7.15 -0.71
CA THR A 43 -12.66 -6.02 -1.64
C THR A 43 -11.33 -6.05 -2.39
N ALA A 44 -10.26 -6.54 -1.78
CA ALA A 44 -8.90 -6.43 -2.29
C ALA A 44 -8.72 -7.01 -3.71
N ILE A 45 -9.29 -8.19 -3.99
CA ILE A 45 -9.22 -8.84 -5.30
C ILE A 45 -9.87 -7.95 -6.37
N ARG A 46 -11.06 -7.44 -6.09
CA ARG A 46 -11.82 -6.58 -7.02
C ARG A 46 -11.05 -5.28 -7.33
N HIS A 47 -10.48 -4.63 -6.33
CA HIS A 47 -9.73 -3.39 -6.51
C HIS A 47 -8.43 -3.62 -7.28
N THR A 48 -7.74 -4.72 -7.00
CA THR A 48 -6.50 -5.06 -7.70
C THR A 48 -6.79 -5.40 -9.18
N ARG A 49 -7.85 -6.14 -9.49
CA ARG A 49 -8.27 -6.42 -10.88
C ARG A 49 -8.67 -5.17 -11.66
N LYS A 50 -9.23 -4.17 -10.97
CA LYS A 50 -9.60 -2.88 -11.58
C LYS A 50 -8.43 -1.90 -11.68
N ASN A 51 -7.24 -2.27 -11.24
CA ASN A 51 -6.06 -1.41 -11.17
C ASN A 51 -6.30 -0.09 -10.40
N THR A 52 -7.27 -0.06 -9.48
CA THR A 52 -7.51 1.11 -8.61
C THR A 52 -6.53 1.15 -7.45
N SER A 53 -6.04 -0.02 -7.07
CA SER A 53 -4.98 -0.24 -6.10
C SER A 53 -4.40 -1.65 -6.29
N VAL A 54 -3.19 -1.89 -5.80
CA VAL A 54 -2.56 -3.22 -5.84
C VAL A 54 -2.30 -3.69 -4.42
N THR A 55 -2.84 -4.86 -4.08
CA THR A 55 -2.62 -5.52 -2.79
C THR A 55 -1.43 -6.46 -2.87
N HIS A 56 -0.53 -6.33 -1.91
CA HIS A 56 0.63 -7.18 -1.72
C HIS A 56 0.46 -7.94 -0.42
N LEU A 57 0.67 -9.24 -0.48
CA LEU A 57 0.59 -10.14 0.67
C LEU A 57 2.00 -10.47 1.16
N VAL A 58 2.21 -10.45 2.46
CA VAL A 58 3.39 -11.04 3.09
C VAL A 58 3.01 -12.46 3.48
N MET A 59 3.62 -13.43 2.83
CA MET A 59 3.28 -14.85 2.96
C MET A 59 4.40 -15.62 3.64
N THR A 60 4.08 -16.77 4.21
CA THR A 60 5.08 -17.79 4.52
C THR A 60 5.80 -18.24 3.25
N PRO A 61 7.05 -18.75 3.32
CA PRO A 61 7.80 -19.17 2.13
C PRO A 61 7.10 -20.22 1.25
N ASP A 62 6.27 -21.07 1.83
CA ASP A 62 5.43 -22.05 1.14
C ASP A 62 4.09 -21.48 0.63
N CYS A 63 3.85 -20.20 0.86
CA CYS A 63 2.60 -19.50 0.55
C CYS A 63 1.34 -20.15 1.16
N SER A 64 1.45 -20.78 2.33
CA SER A 64 0.31 -21.41 3.02
C SER A 64 -0.46 -20.45 3.93
N GLU A 65 0.22 -19.42 4.47
CA GLU A 65 -0.37 -18.47 5.41
C GLU A 65 -0.04 -17.02 5.04
N CYS A 66 -1.04 -16.14 5.15
CA CYS A 66 -0.88 -14.70 5.01
C CYS A 66 -0.50 -14.10 6.36
N LEU A 67 0.69 -13.52 6.45
CA LEU A 67 1.26 -12.95 7.68
C LEU A 67 0.92 -11.48 7.89
N ALA A 68 0.82 -10.75 6.78
CA ALA A 68 0.48 -9.34 6.72
C ALA A 68 0.06 -8.97 5.31
N TYR A 69 -0.51 -7.80 5.13
CA TYR A 69 -0.74 -7.26 3.80
C TYR A 69 -0.62 -5.73 3.79
N TYR A 70 -0.43 -5.18 2.62
CA TYR A 70 -0.58 -3.76 2.37
C TYR A 70 -1.10 -3.52 0.95
N THR A 71 -1.74 -2.38 0.76
CA THR A 71 -2.31 -1.98 -0.52
C THR A 71 -1.73 -0.64 -0.94
N LEU A 72 -1.20 -0.59 -2.16
CA LEU A 72 -0.65 0.61 -2.76
C LEU A 72 -1.56 1.14 -3.87
N ALA A 73 -1.68 2.45 -3.93
CA ALA A 73 -2.36 3.15 -5.01
C ALA A 73 -1.56 4.41 -5.39
N ILE A 74 -1.76 4.91 -6.60
CA ILE A 74 -1.30 6.24 -7.00
C ILE A 74 -2.50 7.16 -6.98
N LYS A 75 -2.42 8.24 -6.20
CA LYS A 75 -3.49 9.23 -6.07
C LYS A 75 -2.95 10.65 -6.33
N PRO A 76 -3.73 11.50 -7.01
CA PRO A 76 -3.42 12.91 -7.04
C PRO A 76 -3.61 13.49 -5.64
N PHE A 77 -2.62 14.26 -5.20
CA PHE A 77 -2.63 14.93 -3.91
C PHE A 77 -2.42 16.43 -4.09
N ALA A 78 -3.31 17.25 -3.53
CA ALA A 78 -3.23 18.69 -3.60
C ALA A 78 -2.62 19.26 -2.32
N ILE A 79 -1.58 20.07 -2.46
CA ILE A 79 -0.94 20.78 -1.34
C ILE A 79 -1.16 22.27 -1.51
N ALA A 80 -1.82 22.90 -0.55
CA ALA A 80 -2.02 24.33 -0.55
C ALA A 80 -0.69 25.06 -0.47
N ALA A 81 -0.38 25.91 -1.46
CA ALA A 81 0.88 26.66 -1.50
C ALA A 81 1.09 27.55 -0.26
N GLY A 82 0.00 28.00 0.36
CA GLY A 82 0.04 28.80 1.60
C GLY A 82 0.59 28.06 2.82
N ARG A 83 0.55 26.73 2.82
CA ARG A 83 1.11 25.88 3.90
C ARG A 83 2.59 25.58 3.77
N LEU A 84 3.20 25.94 2.63
CA LEU A 84 4.59 25.65 2.32
C LEU A 84 5.47 26.88 2.54
N ASN A 85 6.67 26.68 3.09
CA ASN A 85 7.70 27.72 3.13
C ASN A 85 8.33 27.92 1.73
N ASN A 86 9.16 28.95 1.56
CA ASN A 86 9.75 29.30 0.26
C ASN A 86 10.61 28.19 -0.34
N ARG A 87 11.37 27.45 0.48
CA ARG A 87 12.21 26.33 0.04
C ARG A 87 11.32 25.18 -0.47
N GLN A 88 10.30 24.80 0.31
CA GLN A 88 9.36 23.77 -0.06
C GLN A 88 8.59 24.11 -1.35
N ARG A 89 8.17 25.38 -1.51
CA ARG A 89 7.53 25.84 -2.76
C ARG A 89 8.44 25.70 -3.96
N LYS A 90 9.75 26.00 -3.80
CA LYS A 90 10.73 25.83 -4.88
C LYS A 90 10.87 24.36 -5.27
N GLU A 91 11.03 23.48 -4.29
CA GLU A 91 11.11 22.03 -4.50
C GLU A 91 9.85 21.47 -5.16
N MET A 92 8.66 21.97 -4.77
CA MET A 92 7.39 21.54 -5.34
C MET A 92 7.20 21.99 -6.80
N ARG A 93 7.74 23.15 -7.22
CA ARG A 93 7.66 23.60 -8.62
C ARG A 93 8.31 22.64 -9.61
N ASP A 94 9.35 21.92 -9.17
CA ASP A 94 10.08 20.98 -10.01
C ASP A 94 9.32 19.63 -10.18
N VAL A 95 8.37 19.33 -9.29
CA VAL A 95 7.72 18.00 -9.23
C VAL A 95 6.21 18.02 -9.35
N ALA A 96 5.60 19.19 -9.22
CA ALA A 96 4.15 19.34 -9.18
C ALA A 96 3.66 20.22 -10.31
N LYS A 97 2.50 19.85 -10.85
CA LYS A 97 1.74 20.75 -11.73
C LYS A 97 1.01 21.78 -10.86
N MET A 98 1.34 23.07 -11.05
CA MET A 98 0.62 24.14 -10.35
C MET A 98 -0.81 24.25 -10.93
N ARG A 99 -1.80 23.93 -10.13
CA ARG A 99 -3.20 24.22 -10.45
C ARG A 99 -3.49 25.68 -10.10
N LYS A 100 -3.74 26.48 -11.12
CA LYS A 100 -4.24 27.85 -10.94
C LYS A 100 -5.76 27.79 -11.08
N ASP A 101 -6.44 27.72 -9.98
CA ASP A 101 -7.87 28.01 -9.95
C ASP A 101 -8.08 29.46 -9.48
N LYS A 102 -9.23 30.06 -9.82
CA LYS A 102 -9.52 31.47 -9.49
C LYS A 102 -9.43 31.76 -7.97
N ASN A 103 -9.56 30.73 -7.12
CA ASN A 103 -9.62 30.85 -5.66
C ASN A 103 -8.54 30.05 -4.90
N SER A 104 -7.70 29.25 -5.55
CA SER A 104 -6.65 28.48 -4.86
C SER A 104 -5.38 28.33 -5.70
N LYS A 105 -4.23 28.44 -5.04
CA LYS A 105 -2.93 28.13 -5.62
C LYS A 105 -2.47 26.82 -4.95
N ASP A 106 -2.82 25.69 -5.58
CA ASP A 106 -2.44 24.40 -5.07
C ASP A 106 -1.42 23.71 -5.97
N PHE A 107 -0.47 23.00 -5.36
CA PHE A 107 0.41 22.08 -6.05
C PHE A 107 -0.27 20.72 -6.16
N LEU A 108 -0.45 20.22 -7.38
CA LEU A 108 -0.98 18.87 -7.62
C LEU A 108 0.19 17.92 -7.90
N ILE A 109 0.32 16.88 -7.10
CA ILE A 109 1.32 15.84 -7.24
C ILE A 109 0.66 14.47 -7.36
N SER A 110 1.34 13.53 -8.03
CA SER A 110 0.98 12.12 -7.95
C SER A 110 1.75 11.50 -6.79
N ALA A 111 1.04 10.97 -5.82
CA ALA A 111 1.62 10.37 -4.62
C ALA A 111 1.31 8.88 -4.53
N TYR A 112 2.27 8.11 -4.01
CA TYR A 112 2.01 6.73 -3.59
C TYR A 112 1.23 6.76 -2.28
N LEU A 113 0.05 6.17 -2.29
CA LEU A 113 -0.81 6.03 -1.12
C LEU A 113 -0.72 4.60 -0.58
N ILE A 114 -0.37 4.46 0.68
CA ILE A 114 -0.59 3.23 1.44
C ILE A 114 -2.05 3.26 1.87
N ALA A 115 -2.92 2.61 1.08
CA ALA A 115 -4.36 2.72 1.28
C ALA A 115 -4.84 1.85 2.45
N GLN A 116 -4.27 0.66 2.58
CA GLN A 116 -4.57 -0.30 3.65
C GLN A 116 -3.29 -1.01 4.07
N LEU A 117 -3.17 -1.34 5.34
CA LEU A 117 -2.13 -2.24 5.84
C LEU A 117 -2.59 -2.91 7.14
N ALA A 118 -2.27 -4.20 7.28
CA ALA A 118 -2.53 -4.93 8.51
C ALA A 118 -1.57 -6.11 8.69
N ARG A 119 -1.47 -6.55 9.94
CA ARG A 119 -0.75 -7.75 10.34
C ARG A 119 -1.74 -8.82 10.79
N ASN A 120 -1.44 -10.06 10.49
CA ASN A 120 -2.23 -11.19 10.94
C ASN A 120 -1.85 -11.56 12.38
N PHE A 121 -2.80 -11.53 13.28
CA PHE A 121 -2.61 -11.91 14.68
C PHE A 121 -3.03 -13.37 14.95
N ALA A 122 -3.69 -14.02 13.99
CA ALA A 122 -4.06 -15.44 14.12
C ALA A 122 -2.88 -16.41 13.86
N VAL A 123 -1.75 -15.90 13.32
CA VAL A 123 -0.57 -16.74 13.07
C VAL A 123 0.28 -16.93 14.32
N PRO A 124 1.01 -18.07 14.42
CA PRO A 124 1.95 -18.32 15.51
C PRO A 124 2.99 -17.21 15.66
N GLU A 125 3.45 -16.96 16.88
CA GLU A 125 4.35 -15.85 17.21
C GLU A 125 5.64 -15.83 16.35
N LYS A 126 6.20 -17.01 16.06
CA LYS A 126 7.37 -17.16 15.19
C LYS A 126 7.22 -16.56 13.78
N TRP A 127 5.98 -16.43 13.31
CA TRP A 127 5.62 -15.88 12.01
C TRP A 127 5.10 -14.44 12.06
N ARG A 128 4.97 -13.86 13.24
CA ARG A 128 4.45 -12.50 13.40
C ARG A 128 5.37 -11.47 12.76
N VAL A 129 4.79 -10.69 11.87
CA VAL A 129 5.45 -9.56 11.21
C VAL A 129 5.37 -8.34 12.13
N THR A 130 6.47 -7.62 12.31
CA THR A 130 6.46 -6.35 13.03
C THR A 130 6.00 -5.20 12.12
N GLY A 131 5.54 -4.10 12.72
CA GLY A 131 5.22 -2.88 11.94
C GLY A 131 6.44 -2.36 11.17
N ARG A 132 7.63 -2.44 11.77
CA ARG A 132 8.89 -2.04 11.12
C ARG A 132 9.18 -2.90 9.88
N ASP A 133 9.00 -4.20 9.97
CA ASP A 133 9.20 -5.11 8.84
C ASP A 133 8.23 -4.79 7.70
N LEU A 134 6.95 -4.56 8.04
CA LEU A 134 5.92 -4.25 7.07
C LEU A 134 6.21 -2.92 6.34
N PHE A 135 6.55 -1.86 7.08
CA PHE A 135 6.97 -0.60 6.48
C PHE A 135 8.25 -0.73 5.66
N GLY A 136 9.21 -1.54 6.10
CA GLY A 136 10.41 -1.86 5.33
C GLY A 136 10.09 -2.47 3.96
N ALA A 137 9.18 -3.44 3.93
CA ALA A 137 8.69 -4.07 2.69
C ALA A 137 7.98 -3.04 1.77
N ILE A 138 7.12 -2.20 2.33
CA ILE A 138 6.40 -1.14 1.59
C ILE A 138 7.39 -0.15 0.96
N PHE A 139 8.33 0.37 1.72
CA PHE A 139 9.30 1.34 1.20
C PHE A 139 10.25 0.72 0.17
N SER A 140 10.65 -0.54 0.34
CA SER A 140 11.41 -1.28 -0.66
C SER A 140 10.65 -1.40 -1.98
N GLN A 141 9.37 -1.74 -1.93
CA GLN A 141 8.49 -1.84 -3.09
C GLN A 141 8.32 -0.47 -3.79
N ILE A 142 8.03 0.58 -3.03
CA ILE A 142 7.91 1.94 -3.57
C ILE A 142 9.23 2.38 -4.21
N SER A 143 10.37 2.07 -3.61
CA SER A 143 11.69 2.39 -4.15
C SER A 143 11.94 1.68 -5.48
N ALA A 144 11.57 0.39 -5.59
CA ALA A 144 11.67 -0.37 -6.82
C ALA A 144 10.78 0.21 -7.94
N ILE A 145 9.54 0.57 -7.64
CA ILE A 145 8.63 1.22 -8.59
C ILE A 145 9.23 2.56 -9.07
N ARG A 146 9.75 3.38 -8.14
CA ARG A 146 10.36 4.67 -8.48
C ARG A 146 11.57 4.54 -9.40
N SER A 147 12.39 3.52 -9.22
CA SER A 147 13.55 3.28 -10.09
C SER A 147 13.15 2.96 -11.53
N GLN A 148 11.94 2.40 -11.72
CA GLN A 148 11.42 2.01 -13.04
C GLN A 148 10.65 3.14 -13.73
N VAL A 149 9.84 3.91 -13.00
CA VAL A 149 8.92 4.90 -13.58
C VAL A 149 9.21 6.33 -13.15
N GLY A 150 10.16 6.55 -12.27
CA GLY A 150 10.44 7.85 -11.68
C GLY A 150 9.39 8.25 -10.63
N GLY A 151 9.35 9.52 -10.31
CA GLY A 151 8.46 10.09 -9.30
C GLY A 151 9.18 10.40 -7.98
N LYS A 152 8.62 11.31 -7.20
CA LYS A 152 9.11 11.66 -5.85
C LYS A 152 8.14 11.14 -4.80
N VAL A 153 8.68 10.67 -3.69
CA VAL A 153 7.89 10.36 -2.49
C VAL A 153 7.73 11.65 -1.71
N VAL A 154 6.50 12.00 -1.40
CA VAL A 154 6.18 13.06 -0.45
C VAL A 154 5.64 12.36 0.79
N CYS A 155 6.37 12.46 1.90
CA CYS A 155 5.81 12.04 3.18
C CYS A 155 4.79 13.11 3.57
N GLY A 156 3.51 12.72 3.64
CA GLY A 156 2.48 13.57 4.23
C GLY A 156 2.80 13.80 5.70
N LEU A 157 2.71 15.04 6.12
CA LEU A 157 2.72 15.45 7.53
C LEU A 157 1.35 15.20 8.12
#